data_9306dbbc6265f7b8ff7acf7fdfc31555
#
_entry.id   9306dbbc6265f7b8ff7acf7fdfc31555
#
_cell.length_a   1.000
_cell.length_b   1.000
_cell.length_c   1.000
_cell.angle_alpha   90.00
_cell.angle_beta   90.00
_cell.angle_gamma   90.00
#
_symmetry.space_group_name_H-M   'P 1'
#
loop_
_entity.id
_entity.type
_entity.pdbx_description
1 polymer ?
#
loop_
_entity_poly.entity_id
_entity_poly.type
_entity_poly.pdbx_seq_one_letter_code
_entity_poly.pdbx_strand_id
1 'polypeptide(L)'
;MRAIELPELTQWCTSLGTSLGACAEAWQGFGEWMSSGNGINVGGLTEFFHREQHEYLLQSAQWCQLRQTEVIGDEFSLVEFDMASTTIDELKACSADFKSVISEDAELNAFGGWFDTDFRGSEADPAPQPVTLTTQPESTTHWAQQVFMVHPPMNVQVGDTLEGTVKCARQRLNHRLMWVQLTLTLNRAGVGQVGPERTLNYRID
;
A
#
# COMPACT_ATOMS: atom_id res chain seq x y z
N MET A 1 -5.08 7.85 -3.88
CA MET A 1 -3.82 7.27 -3.35
C MET A 1 -2.85 8.40 -3.05
N ARG A 2 -2.00 8.30 -2.05
CA ARG A 2 -1.00 9.33 -1.72
C ARG A 2 0.34 8.70 -1.38
N ALA A 3 1.41 9.46 -1.62
CA ALA A 3 2.72 9.16 -1.06
C ALA A 3 2.65 9.40 0.46
N ILE A 4 3.17 8.49 1.24
CA ILE A 4 3.17 8.56 2.69
C ILE A 4 4.56 8.31 3.25
N GLU A 5 4.90 9.07 4.26
CA GLU A 5 5.90 8.73 5.23
C GLU A 5 5.17 8.13 6.45
N LEU A 6 5.55 6.96 6.83
CA LEU A 6 5.14 6.40 8.09
C LEU A 6 6.29 6.64 9.07
N PRO A 7 6.25 7.70 9.94
CA PRO A 7 7.36 8.01 10.88
C PRO A 7 7.55 6.87 11.87
N GLU A 8 6.51 6.12 12.13
CA GLU A 8 6.54 4.87 12.87
C GLU A 8 6.83 3.66 11.97
N LEU A 9 7.14 3.85 10.68
CA LEU A 9 7.76 2.74 9.93
C LEU A 9 9.22 2.58 10.32
N THR A 10 9.91 3.58 10.85
CA THR A 10 11.02 3.30 11.78
C THR A 10 10.50 2.51 13.00
N GLN A 11 9.36 2.75 13.54
CA GLN A 11 8.64 1.94 14.55
C GLN A 11 7.82 0.79 13.92
N TRP A 12 7.40 0.87 12.64
CA TRP A 12 6.79 -0.24 11.88
C TRP A 12 7.82 -1.02 11.08
N CYS A 13 8.91 -0.49 10.61
CA CYS A 13 10.13 -1.28 10.34
C CYS A 13 10.79 -1.70 11.66
N THR A 14 10.61 -1.05 12.81
CA THR A 14 10.80 -1.60 14.16
C THR A 14 9.58 -2.36 14.64
N SER A 15 8.34 -2.21 14.22
CA SER A 15 7.22 -3.11 14.45
C SER A 15 6.92 -4.02 13.25
N LEU A 16 7.45 -3.82 12.05
CA LEU A 16 7.86 -4.84 11.06
C LEU A 16 9.17 -5.49 11.53
N GLY A 17 10.12 -4.80 12.12
CA GLY A 17 11.22 -5.26 12.94
C GLY A 17 10.69 -5.80 14.28
N THR A 18 9.55 -5.43 14.92
CA THR A 18 8.86 -6.05 16.05
C THR A 18 7.76 -6.99 15.57
N SER A 19 7.16 -6.94 14.40
CA SER A 19 6.40 -8.08 13.86
C SER A 19 7.30 -9.04 13.10
N LEU A 20 8.40 -8.66 12.46
CA LEU A 20 9.52 -9.55 12.10
C LEU A 20 10.27 -9.98 13.35
N GLY A 21 10.45 -9.16 14.38
CA GLY A 21 10.99 -9.47 15.68
C GLY A 21 10.04 -10.34 16.48
N ALA A 22 8.76 -10.08 16.56
CA ALA A 22 7.74 -10.93 17.17
C ALA A 22 7.53 -12.23 16.37
N CYS A 23 7.63 -12.20 15.04
CA CYS A 23 7.69 -13.41 14.21
C CYS A 23 8.98 -14.18 14.43
N ALA A 24 10.12 -13.52 14.62
CA ALA A 24 11.40 -14.15 14.93
C ALA A 24 11.40 -14.79 16.32
N GLU A 25 10.86 -14.10 17.33
CA GLU A 25 10.68 -14.62 18.69
C GLU A 25 9.68 -15.79 18.71
N ALA A 26 8.56 -15.69 18.01
CA ALA A 26 7.60 -16.78 17.88
C ALA A 26 8.19 -17.99 17.15
N TRP A 27 8.99 -17.76 16.10
CA TRP A 27 9.71 -18.82 15.40
C TRP A 27 10.77 -19.47 16.27
N GLN A 28 11.53 -18.67 17.03
CA GLN A 28 12.50 -19.21 17.99
C GLN A 28 11.82 -20.06 19.06
N GLY A 29 10.74 -19.58 19.67
CA GLY A 29 9.95 -20.31 20.65
C GLY A 29 9.36 -21.61 20.09
N PHE A 30 8.90 -21.60 18.85
CA PHE A 30 8.48 -22.81 18.12
C PHE A 30 9.65 -23.78 17.94
N GLY A 31 10.82 -23.29 17.54
CA GLY A 31 12.02 -24.09 17.36
C GLY A 31 12.50 -24.76 18.66
N GLU A 32 12.45 -24.04 19.78
CA GLU A 32 12.79 -24.55 21.11
C GLU A 32 11.78 -25.61 21.57
N TRP A 33 10.48 -25.38 21.36
CA TRP A 33 9.44 -26.36 21.67
C TRP A 33 9.58 -27.64 20.83
N MET A 34 9.85 -27.51 19.51
CA MET A 34 10.04 -28.66 18.62
C MET A 34 11.27 -29.48 19.01
N SER A 35 12.37 -28.80 19.38
CA SER A 35 13.61 -29.47 19.79
C SER A 35 13.48 -30.17 21.14
N SER A 36 12.90 -29.49 22.14
CA SER A 36 12.82 -30.02 23.53
C SER A 36 11.70 -31.03 23.69
N GLY A 37 10.55 -30.82 23.03
CA GLY A 37 9.38 -31.68 23.19
C GLY A 37 9.32 -32.87 22.20
N ASN A 38 9.89 -32.71 20.98
CA ASN A 38 9.74 -33.68 19.89
C ASN A 38 11.07 -34.16 19.32
N GLY A 39 12.21 -33.63 19.77
CA GLY A 39 13.55 -33.98 19.26
C GLY A 39 13.80 -33.55 17.80
N ILE A 40 13.01 -32.59 17.26
CA ILE A 40 13.08 -32.14 15.87
C ILE A 40 13.78 -30.79 15.82
N ASN A 41 14.90 -30.71 15.12
CA ASN A 41 15.61 -29.45 14.90
C ASN A 41 15.08 -28.76 13.61
N VAL A 42 14.37 -27.65 13.77
CA VAL A 42 13.86 -26.83 12.65
C VAL A 42 14.77 -25.63 12.31
N GLY A 43 15.93 -25.50 12.96
CA GLY A 43 16.87 -24.38 12.75
C GLY A 43 17.31 -24.17 11.31
N GLY A 44 17.39 -25.25 10.51
CA GLY A 44 17.69 -25.16 9.08
C GLY A 44 16.63 -24.44 8.23
N LEU A 45 15.43 -24.21 8.76
CA LEU A 45 14.35 -23.49 8.06
C LEU A 45 14.29 -22.01 8.42
N THR A 46 15.07 -21.56 9.40
CA THR A 46 14.98 -20.19 9.96
C THR A 46 15.20 -19.10 8.90
N GLU A 47 16.23 -19.23 8.09
CA GLU A 47 16.53 -18.26 7.03
C GLU A 47 15.42 -18.24 5.97
N PHE A 48 14.90 -19.41 5.61
CA PHE A 48 13.79 -19.51 4.67
C PHE A 48 12.53 -18.84 5.21
N PHE A 49 12.19 -19.08 6.47
CA PHE A 49 11.06 -18.46 7.15
C PHE A 49 11.17 -16.92 7.16
N HIS A 50 12.33 -16.37 7.57
CA HIS A 50 12.52 -14.92 7.59
C HIS A 50 12.42 -14.30 6.20
N ARG A 51 12.97 -14.95 5.18
CA ARG A 51 12.85 -14.49 3.79
C ARG A 51 11.40 -14.48 3.32
N GLU A 52 10.65 -15.53 3.58
CA GLU A 52 9.23 -15.63 3.20
C GLU A 52 8.39 -14.54 3.88
N GLN A 53 8.61 -14.30 5.18
CA GLN A 53 7.91 -13.23 5.88
C GLN A 53 8.26 -11.85 5.32
N HIS A 54 9.53 -11.60 5.03
CA HIS A 54 9.97 -10.34 4.43
C HIS A 54 9.36 -10.13 3.05
N GLU A 55 9.40 -11.13 2.18
CA GLU A 55 8.78 -11.10 0.86
C GLU A 55 7.27 -10.87 0.95
N TYR A 56 6.58 -11.54 1.89
CA TYR A 56 5.16 -11.35 2.13
C TYR A 56 4.83 -9.88 2.47
N LEU A 57 5.55 -9.30 3.42
CA LEU A 57 5.32 -7.93 3.87
C LEU A 57 5.56 -6.89 2.76
N LEU A 58 6.54 -7.11 1.88
CA LEU A 58 6.85 -6.20 0.78
C LEU A 58 5.95 -6.39 -0.45
N GLN A 59 5.35 -7.56 -0.62
CA GLN A 59 4.56 -7.89 -1.82
C GLN A 59 3.06 -7.98 -1.56
N SER A 60 2.61 -7.80 -0.32
CA SER A 60 1.19 -7.72 0.01
C SER A 60 0.84 -6.30 0.45
N ALA A 61 -0.33 -5.83 0.03
CA ALA A 61 -0.89 -4.61 0.59
C ALA A 61 -1.25 -4.86 2.06
N GLN A 62 -0.85 -3.93 2.92
CA GLN A 62 -1.12 -4.01 4.35
C GLN A 62 -2.36 -3.18 4.69
N TRP A 63 -3.23 -3.70 5.53
CA TRP A 63 -4.40 -2.98 6.00
C TRP A 63 -4.02 -2.17 7.25
N CYS A 64 -4.16 -0.84 7.18
CA CYS A 64 -3.63 0.06 8.19
C CYS A 64 -4.51 1.30 8.37
N GLN A 65 -4.57 1.82 9.59
CA GLN A 65 -5.20 3.11 9.87
C GLN A 65 -4.14 4.21 9.76
N LEU A 66 -4.22 5.00 8.70
CA LEU A 66 -3.30 6.11 8.46
C LEU A 66 -3.74 7.39 9.19
N ARG A 67 -2.77 8.21 9.57
CA ARG A 67 -2.96 9.57 10.05
C ARG A 67 -2.70 10.58 8.93
N GLN A 68 -3.37 11.72 8.97
CA GLN A 68 -3.15 12.78 7.98
C GLN A 68 -1.71 13.31 8.02
N THR A 69 -1.07 13.29 9.18
CA THR A 69 0.34 13.69 9.37
C THR A 69 1.36 12.75 8.72
N GLU A 70 0.94 11.59 8.25
CA GLU A 70 1.79 10.62 7.53
C GLU A 70 1.74 10.84 6.01
N VAL A 71 0.87 11.74 5.56
CA VAL A 71 0.70 12.05 4.13
C VAL A 71 1.66 13.16 3.73
N ILE A 72 2.59 12.86 2.84
CA ILE A 72 3.68 13.75 2.41
C ILE A 72 3.57 14.18 0.94
N GLY A 73 2.52 13.81 0.24
CA GLY A 73 2.35 14.15 -1.17
C GLY A 73 0.89 14.39 -1.55
N ASP A 74 0.71 15.02 -2.71
CA ASP A 74 -0.61 15.31 -3.26
C ASP A 74 -1.39 14.02 -3.53
N GLU A 75 -2.69 14.10 -3.34
CA GLU A 75 -3.63 13.04 -3.71
C GLU A 75 -3.79 12.92 -5.22
N PHE A 76 -3.93 11.69 -5.69
CA PHE A 76 -4.28 11.41 -7.07
C PHE A 76 -5.35 10.31 -7.16
N SER A 77 -6.30 10.51 -8.06
CA SER A 77 -7.32 9.51 -8.36
C SER A 77 -6.76 8.46 -9.31
N LEU A 78 -7.07 7.17 -9.05
CA LEU A 78 -6.72 6.08 -9.93
C LEU A 78 -7.82 5.80 -10.96
N VAL A 79 -9.05 5.75 -10.52
CA VAL A 79 -10.20 5.39 -11.34
C VAL A 79 -11.47 5.84 -10.65
N GLU A 80 -12.44 6.25 -11.44
CA GLU A 80 -13.81 6.51 -10.99
C GLU A 80 -14.74 5.54 -11.73
N PHE A 81 -15.63 4.91 -10.98
CA PHE A 81 -16.65 4.00 -11.51
C PHE A 81 -18.04 4.58 -11.26
N ASP A 82 -18.80 4.78 -12.32
CA ASP A 82 -20.24 5.01 -12.21
C ASP A 82 -20.93 3.66 -12.04
N MET A 83 -21.41 3.39 -10.83
CA MET A 83 -22.03 2.11 -10.48
C MET A 83 -23.30 1.80 -11.25
N ALA A 84 -23.93 2.80 -11.91
CA ALA A 84 -25.12 2.59 -12.75
C ALA A 84 -24.76 2.08 -14.16
N SER A 85 -23.57 2.39 -14.66
CA SER A 85 -23.17 2.11 -16.05
C SER A 85 -21.93 1.21 -16.16
N THR A 86 -21.12 1.09 -15.10
CA THR A 86 -19.88 0.30 -15.11
C THR A 86 -20.15 -1.19 -15.38
N THR A 87 -19.41 -1.74 -16.32
CA THR A 87 -19.50 -3.13 -16.72
C THR A 87 -18.56 -4.03 -15.91
N ILE A 88 -18.83 -5.34 -15.91
CA ILE A 88 -17.96 -6.34 -15.27
C ILE A 88 -16.56 -6.32 -15.90
N ASP A 89 -16.44 -6.04 -17.19
CA ASP A 89 -15.16 -6.04 -17.88
C ASP A 89 -14.29 -4.85 -17.44
N GLU A 90 -14.86 -3.68 -17.22
CA GLU A 90 -14.17 -2.51 -16.68
C GLU A 90 -13.66 -2.73 -15.24
N LEU A 91 -14.36 -3.57 -14.46
CA LEU A 91 -13.94 -3.94 -13.11
C LEU A 91 -12.81 -4.98 -13.05
N LYS A 92 -12.46 -5.60 -14.18
CA LYS A 92 -11.41 -6.65 -14.21
C LYS A 92 -10.01 -6.08 -14.07
N ALA A 93 -9.78 -4.93 -14.69
CA ALA A 93 -8.48 -4.26 -14.65
C ALA A 93 -8.65 -2.76 -14.89
N CYS A 94 -7.82 -1.97 -14.23
CA CYS A 94 -7.70 -0.54 -14.47
C CYS A 94 -6.22 -0.13 -14.51
N SER A 95 -5.95 0.99 -15.15
CA SER A 95 -4.62 1.60 -15.19
C SER A 95 -4.78 3.10 -15.19
N ALA A 96 -3.98 3.79 -14.38
CA ALA A 96 -3.94 5.24 -14.34
C ALA A 96 -2.50 5.73 -14.18
N ASP A 97 -2.17 6.77 -14.93
CA ASP A 97 -0.95 7.54 -14.70
C ASP A 97 -1.19 8.51 -13.53
N PHE A 98 -0.16 8.77 -12.77
CA PHE A 98 -0.24 9.68 -11.65
C PHE A 98 0.92 10.65 -11.61
N LYS A 99 0.66 11.77 -10.94
CA LYS A 99 1.64 12.76 -10.55
C LYS A 99 1.30 13.25 -9.16
N SER A 100 2.29 13.25 -8.26
CA SER A 100 2.16 13.73 -6.89
C SER A 100 3.35 14.62 -6.57
N VAL A 101 3.09 15.79 -6.01
CA VAL A 101 4.13 16.72 -5.55
C VAL A 101 4.36 16.48 -4.05
N ILE A 102 5.61 16.38 -3.66
CA ILE A 102 6.01 16.18 -2.27
C ILE A 102 5.91 17.51 -1.50
N SER A 103 5.24 17.48 -0.36
CA SER A 103 4.95 18.64 0.46
C SER A 103 6.00 18.93 1.55
N GLU A 104 6.85 17.96 1.88
CA GLU A 104 7.87 18.07 2.92
C GLU A 104 9.07 17.14 2.67
N ASP A 105 10.22 17.46 3.27
CA ASP A 105 11.40 16.59 3.25
C ASP A 105 11.15 15.37 4.11
N ALA A 106 11.26 14.18 3.52
CA ALA A 106 10.84 12.95 4.17
C ALA A 106 11.52 11.69 3.59
N GLU A 107 11.28 10.56 4.20
CA GLU A 107 11.57 9.24 3.65
C GLU A 107 10.28 8.59 3.13
N LEU A 108 10.09 8.58 1.81
CA LEU A 108 8.99 7.86 1.18
C LEU A 108 9.19 6.35 1.32
N ASN A 109 8.38 5.71 2.13
CA ASN A 109 8.47 4.29 2.43
C ASN A 109 7.19 3.51 2.12
N ALA A 110 6.09 4.21 1.73
CA ALA A 110 4.87 3.57 1.28
C ALA A 110 3.96 4.49 0.45
N PHE A 111 2.94 3.88 -0.16
CA PHE A 111 1.78 4.58 -0.71
C PHE A 111 0.52 4.14 0.03
N GLY A 112 -0.31 5.10 0.43
CA GLY A 112 -1.63 4.86 1.01
C GLY A 112 -2.71 4.91 -0.06
N GLY A 113 -3.59 3.92 -0.10
CA GLY A 113 -4.74 3.86 -0.99
C GLY A 113 -6.06 3.73 -0.23
N TRP A 114 -7.08 4.45 -0.67
CA TRP A 114 -8.44 4.39 -0.14
C TRP A 114 -9.47 4.62 -1.23
N PHE A 115 -10.73 4.56 -0.88
CA PHE A 115 -11.84 4.83 -1.79
C PHE A 115 -12.84 5.81 -1.18
N ASP A 116 -13.52 6.52 -2.05
CA ASP A 116 -14.67 7.33 -1.74
C ASP A 116 -15.89 6.80 -2.49
N THR A 117 -17.06 6.97 -1.93
CA THR A 117 -18.33 6.62 -2.58
C THR A 117 -19.30 7.78 -2.48
N ASP A 118 -19.70 8.30 -3.62
CA ASP A 118 -20.64 9.37 -3.74
C ASP A 118 -22.07 8.84 -3.97
N PHE A 119 -22.99 9.24 -3.13
CA PHE A 119 -24.42 8.97 -3.25
C PHE A 119 -25.11 10.25 -3.72
N ARG A 120 -25.04 10.53 -5.02
CA ARG A 120 -25.58 11.77 -5.63
C ARG A 120 -26.96 11.60 -6.22
N GLY A 121 -27.48 10.37 -6.32
CA GLY A 121 -28.63 10.04 -7.16
C GLY A 121 -28.29 10.06 -8.64
N SER A 122 -29.30 10.02 -9.50
CA SER A 122 -29.14 10.15 -10.95
C SER A 122 -29.46 11.58 -11.41
N GLU A 123 -29.13 11.89 -12.65
CA GLU A 123 -29.51 13.16 -13.26
C GLU A 123 -31.04 13.34 -13.31
N ALA A 124 -31.77 12.24 -13.52
CA ALA A 124 -33.24 12.23 -13.56
C ALA A 124 -33.88 12.21 -12.17
N ASP A 125 -33.20 11.70 -11.15
CA ASP A 125 -33.65 11.62 -9.76
C ASP A 125 -32.46 11.89 -8.83
N PRO A 126 -32.08 13.17 -8.69
CA PRO A 126 -30.95 13.55 -7.84
C PRO A 126 -31.28 13.35 -6.36
N ALA A 127 -30.28 12.91 -5.60
CA ALA A 127 -30.43 12.75 -4.16
C ALA A 127 -30.79 14.11 -3.51
N PRO A 128 -31.80 14.17 -2.64
CA PRO A 128 -32.14 15.41 -1.95
C PRO A 128 -31.00 16.00 -1.12
N GLN A 129 -30.14 15.13 -0.61
CA GLN A 129 -28.90 15.47 0.08
C GLN A 129 -27.80 14.51 -0.42
N PRO A 130 -26.92 14.96 -1.33
CA PRO A 130 -25.76 14.16 -1.72
C PRO A 130 -24.88 13.85 -0.51
N VAL A 131 -24.42 12.61 -0.41
CA VAL A 131 -23.54 12.13 0.67
C VAL A 131 -22.30 11.51 0.04
N THR A 132 -21.14 11.88 0.55
CA THR A 132 -19.88 11.20 0.24
C THR A 132 -19.44 10.39 1.46
N LEU A 133 -19.30 9.09 1.29
CA LEU A 133 -18.61 8.23 2.23
C LEU A 133 -17.14 8.21 1.83
N THR A 134 -16.26 8.62 2.74
CA THR A 134 -14.81 8.59 2.53
C THR A 134 -14.14 7.60 3.47
N THR A 135 -13.11 6.93 2.99
CA THR A 135 -12.23 6.09 3.79
C THR A 135 -10.79 6.64 3.82
N GLN A 136 -10.64 7.96 3.58
CA GLN A 136 -9.36 8.67 3.69
C GLN A 136 -8.77 8.59 5.11
N PRO A 137 -7.48 8.91 5.29
CA PRO A 137 -6.86 9.01 6.61
C PRO A 137 -7.70 9.82 7.60
N GLU A 138 -7.70 9.39 8.87
CA GLU A 138 -8.55 9.94 9.95
C GLU A 138 -10.07 9.72 9.81
N SER A 139 -10.53 9.12 8.72
CA SER A 139 -11.93 8.68 8.68
C SER A 139 -12.15 7.57 9.71
N THR A 140 -13.26 7.65 10.44
CA THR A 140 -13.61 6.68 11.50
C THR A 140 -14.28 5.42 10.96
N THR A 141 -14.03 5.05 9.71
CA THR A 141 -14.62 3.87 9.09
C THR A 141 -13.81 2.62 9.44
N HIS A 142 -14.45 1.47 9.42
CA HIS A 142 -13.79 0.17 9.66
C HIS A 142 -12.99 -0.33 8.44
N TRP A 143 -13.05 0.36 7.29
CA TRP A 143 -12.32 -0.06 6.08
C TRP A 143 -10.84 0.29 6.12
N ALA A 144 -10.41 1.25 6.95
CA ALA A 144 -9.03 1.73 6.99
C ALA A 144 -8.46 2.02 5.58
N GLN A 145 -7.17 1.95 5.39
CA GLN A 145 -6.49 2.18 4.12
C GLN A 145 -5.62 0.98 3.75
N GLN A 146 -5.35 0.80 2.45
CA GLN A 146 -4.38 -0.16 1.94
C GLN A 146 -3.02 0.51 1.80
N VAL A 147 -1.98 -0.07 2.39
CA VAL A 147 -0.62 0.44 2.37
C VAL A 147 0.26 -0.45 1.51
N PHE A 148 0.96 0.15 0.56
CA PHE A 148 1.85 -0.48 -0.41
C PHE A 148 3.28 -0.05 -0.11
N MET A 149 4.09 -0.95 0.44
CA MET A 149 5.43 -0.65 0.92
C MET A 149 6.40 -0.34 -0.21
N VAL A 150 7.18 0.73 -0.07
CA VAL A 150 8.28 1.09 -0.98
C VAL A 150 9.60 0.69 -0.35
N HIS A 151 10.23 -0.36 -0.85
CA HIS A 151 11.50 -0.83 -0.32
C HIS A 151 12.55 -1.00 -1.44
N PRO A 152 13.81 -0.55 -1.24
CA PRO A 152 14.25 0.33 -0.14
C PRO A 152 13.53 1.69 -0.20
N PRO A 153 13.41 2.41 0.93
CA PRO A 153 12.79 3.72 0.96
C PRO A 153 13.48 4.74 0.04
N MET A 154 12.80 5.85 -0.25
CA MET A 154 13.31 6.92 -1.11
C MET A 154 13.38 8.23 -0.33
N ASN A 155 14.56 8.86 -0.26
CA ASN A 155 14.68 10.22 0.28
C ASN A 155 14.07 11.21 -0.70
N VAL A 156 13.01 11.89 -0.29
CA VAL A 156 12.30 12.90 -1.05
C VAL A 156 12.44 14.28 -0.39
N GLN A 157 12.31 15.33 -1.18
CA GLN A 157 12.39 16.71 -0.73
C GLN A 157 11.13 17.46 -1.14
N VAL A 158 10.81 18.52 -0.38
CA VAL A 158 9.71 19.42 -0.74
C VAL A 158 9.83 19.89 -2.19
N GLY A 159 8.75 19.79 -2.95
CA GLY A 159 8.70 20.15 -4.36
C GLY A 159 9.22 19.07 -5.33
N ASP A 160 9.77 17.97 -4.84
CA ASP A 160 10.01 16.79 -5.68
C ASP A 160 8.69 16.29 -6.27
N THR A 161 8.75 15.68 -7.44
CA THR A 161 7.58 15.13 -8.11
C THR A 161 7.74 13.62 -8.29
N LEU A 162 6.77 12.87 -7.82
CA LEU A 162 6.61 11.45 -8.13
C LEU A 162 5.69 11.32 -9.34
N GLU A 163 6.13 10.62 -10.36
CA GLU A 163 5.34 10.32 -11.55
C GLU A 163 5.41 8.84 -11.85
N GLY A 164 4.33 8.28 -12.38
CA GLY A 164 4.30 6.87 -12.72
C GLY A 164 2.94 6.37 -13.13
N THR A 165 2.80 5.04 -13.09
CA THR A 165 1.57 4.34 -13.47
C THR A 165 1.19 3.34 -12.39
N VAL A 166 -0.07 3.31 -12.01
CA VAL A 166 -0.66 2.22 -11.21
C VAL A 166 -1.52 1.36 -12.11
N LYS A 167 -1.29 0.06 -12.08
CA LYS A 167 -2.12 -0.95 -12.75
C LYS A 167 -2.69 -1.89 -11.71
N CYS A 168 -4.00 -2.09 -11.76
CA CYS A 168 -4.71 -3.04 -10.90
C CYS A 168 -5.41 -4.07 -11.78
N ALA A 169 -5.36 -5.34 -11.37
CA ALA A 169 -6.07 -6.39 -12.08
C ALA A 169 -6.58 -7.45 -11.08
N ARG A 170 -7.81 -7.92 -11.29
CA ARG A 170 -8.36 -9.03 -10.52
C ARG A 170 -7.68 -10.34 -10.89
N GLN A 171 -7.43 -11.20 -9.91
CA GLN A 171 -6.88 -12.51 -10.17
C GLN A 171 -7.88 -13.38 -10.93
N ARG A 172 -7.36 -14.12 -11.92
CA ARG A 172 -8.20 -14.92 -12.83
C ARG A 172 -8.93 -16.06 -12.13
N LEU A 173 -8.31 -16.68 -11.12
CA LEU A 173 -8.88 -17.82 -10.40
C LEU A 173 -9.70 -17.41 -9.19
N ASN A 174 -9.41 -16.24 -8.61
CA ASN A 174 -10.14 -15.70 -7.48
C ASN A 174 -10.34 -14.19 -7.68
N HIS A 175 -11.50 -13.80 -8.19
CA HIS A 175 -11.83 -12.41 -8.49
C HIS A 175 -11.96 -11.49 -7.25
N ARG A 176 -11.86 -12.02 -6.03
CA ARG A 176 -11.78 -11.22 -4.80
C ARG A 176 -10.38 -10.68 -4.56
N LEU A 177 -9.37 -11.36 -5.09
CA LEU A 177 -7.98 -10.97 -4.95
C LEU A 177 -7.55 -10.09 -6.12
N MET A 178 -6.64 -9.16 -5.86
CA MET A 178 -6.12 -8.23 -6.86
C MET A 178 -4.60 -8.24 -6.92
N TRP A 179 -4.08 -7.99 -8.12
CA TRP A 179 -2.70 -7.62 -8.36
C TRP A 179 -2.61 -6.12 -8.55
N VAL A 180 -1.62 -5.50 -7.93
CA VAL A 180 -1.30 -4.09 -8.11
C VAL A 180 0.16 -3.99 -8.54
N GLN A 181 0.40 -3.28 -9.65
CA GLN A 181 1.74 -2.90 -10.09
C GLN A 181 1.85 -1.39 -10.04
N LEU A 182 2.85 -0.91 -9.34
CA LEU A 182 3.21 0.50 -9.25
C LEU A 182 4.54 0.71 -9.95
N THR A 183 4.57 1.51 -11.00
CA THR A 183 5.79 2.01 -11.63
C THR A 183 5.96 3.47 -11.26
N LEU A 184 7.12 3.87 -10.79
CA LEU A 184 7.36 5.24 -10.36
C LEU A 184 8.76 5.75 -10.66
N THR A 185 8.84 7.05 -10.90
CA THR A 185 10.06 7.85 -11.00
C THR A 185 10.00 9.03 -10.05
N LEU A 186 11.13 9.40 -9.49
CA LEU A 186 11.30 10.62 -8.69
C LEU A 186 11.99 11.67 -9.54
N ASN A 187 11.38 12.84 -9.69
CA ASN A 187 11.93 13.98 -10.39
C ASN A 187 12.15 15.14 -9.42
N ARG A 188 13.33 15.75 -9.47
CA ARG A 188 13.72 16.90 -8.64
C ARG A 188 13.95 18.13 -9.51
N ALA A 189 13.43 19.28 -9.08
CA ALA A 189 13.57 20.53 -9.81
C ALA A 189 15.06 20.88 -10.01
N GLY A 190 15.42 21.21 -11.25
CA GLY A 190 16.81 21.54 -11.62
C GLY A 190 17.80 20.38 -11.73
N VAL A 191 17.39 19.16 -11.35
CA VAL A 191 18.22 17.94 -11.40
C VAL A 191 17.66 16.96 -12.44
N GLY A 192 16.34 16.86 -12.57
CA GLY A 192 15.64 15.85 -13.35
C GLY A 192 15.40 14.58 -12.55
N GLN A 193 15.38 13.44 -13.23
CA GLN A 193 15.13 12.14 -12.59
C GLN A 193 16.22 11.78 -11.58
N VAL A 194 15.79 11.41 -10.37
CA VAL A 194 16.65 10.99 -9.27
C VAL A 194 16.56 9.47 -9.11
N GLY A 195 17.64 8.80 -9.44
CA GLY A 195 17.71 7.34 -9.42
C GLY A 195 16.96 6.65 -10.57
N PRO A 196 16.93 5.32 -10.61
CA PRO A 196 16.24 4.57 -11.65
C PRO A 196 14.73 4.56 -11.43
N GLU A 197 13.99 4.35 -12.52
CA GLU A 197 12.57 3.96 -12.44
C GLU A 197 12.43 2.68 -11.62
N ARG A 198 11.39 2.60 -10.79
CA ARG A 198 11.10 1.46 -9.93
C ARG A 198 9.77 0.85 -10.30
N THR A 199 9.72 -0.47 -10.35
CA THR A 199 8.50 -1.24 -10.50
C THR A 199 8.30 -2.13 -9.29
N LEU A 200 7.19 -1.94 -8.60
CA LEU A 200 6.80 -2.64 -7.40
C LEU A 200 5.52 -3.42 -7.68
N ASN A 201 5.42 -4.63 -7.16
CA ASN A 201 4.27 -5.51 -7.40
C ASN A 201 3.71 -5.99 -6.07
N TYR A 202 2.39 -5.92 -5.94
CA TYR A 202 1.69 -6.27 -4.71
C TYR A 202 0.48 -7.14 -4.99
N ARG A 203 0.03 -7.82 -3.94
CA ARG A 203 -1.24 -8.52 -3.86
C ARG A 203 -2.12 -7.85 -2.84
N ILE A 204 -3.40 -7.74 -3.14
CA ILE A 204 -4.45 -7.45 -2.15
C ILE A 204 -5.19 -8.78 -1.96
N ASP A 205 -5.05 -9.37 -0.77
CA ASP A 205 -5.60 -10.68 -0.39
C ASP A 205 -6.89 -10.53 0.42
#